data_912aa3d927af3f4e67f7d46a1ef41717
#
_entry.id   912aa3d927af3f4e67f7d46a1ef41717
#
_cell.length_a   1.000
_cell.length_b   1.000
_cell.length_c   1.000
_cell.angle_alpha   90.00
_cell.angle_beta   90.00
_cell.angle_gamma   90.00
#
_symmetry.space_group_name_H-M   'P 1'
#
loop_
_entity.id
_entity.type
_entity.pdbx_description
1 polymer ?
#
loop_
_entity_poly.entity_id
_entity_poly.type
_entity_poly.pdbx_seq_one_letter_code
_entity_poly.pdbx_strand_id
1 'polypeptide(L)'
;MTSSVTHFEIYGEGPAKLAEFYQALLGWQIDKAPGIDYWRIDTGTGGTRGIGGGLMFRPIQGPRSWVHYLHVESLDQTVARILELGGALVRPKTAVPKTAWYAVVADPEGNIFAIWQPDATAMPLPEPDI
;
A
#
# COMPACT_ATOMS: atom_id res chain seq x y z
N MET A 1 17.57 10.14 7.29
CA MET A 1 16.22 10.44 6.78
C MET A 1 15.20 9.57 7.49
N THR A 2 14.07 10.13 7.85
CA THR A 2 13.00 9.42 8.53
C THR A 2 11.84 9.21 7.57
N SER A 3 11.33 8.00 7.50
CA SER A 3 10.19 7.66 6.65
C SER A 3 8.98 7.37 7.54
N SER A 4 7.86 8.02 7.23
CA SER A 4 6.64 7.84 8.02
C SER A 4 5.72 6.80 7.38
N VAL A 5 4.90 6.17 8.23
CA VAL A 5 3.81 5.33 7.76
C VAL A 5 2.69 6.26 7.32
N THR A 6 2.34 6.24 6.04
CA THR A 6 1.38 7.19 5.46
C THR A 6 0.10 6.56 4.94
N HIS A 7 0.05 5.24 4.86
CA HIS A 7 -1.07 4.52 4.27
C HIS A 7 -1.06 3.09 4.75
N PHE A 8 -2.21 2.45 4.76
CA PHE A 8 -2.30 1.01 4.98
C PHE A 8 -3.31 0.40 4.01
N GLU A 9 -3.20 -0.90 3.81
CA GLU A 9 -4.20 -1.64 3.05
C GLU A 9 -4.64 -2.87 3.80
N ILE A 10 -5.91 -3.20 3.67
CA ILE A 10 -6.53 -4.39 4.24
C ILE A 10 -7.03 -5.25 3.10
N TYR A 11 -6.70 -6.52 3.13
CA TYR A 11 -7.09 -7.46 2.09
C TYR A 11 -8.11 -8.46 2.60
N GLY A 12 -9.07 -8.81 1.76
CA GLY A 12 -10.06 -9.80 2.11
C GLY A 12 -10.74 -10.41 0.89
N GLU A 13 -11.54 -11.43 1.10
CA GLU A 13 -12.29 -12.06 0.04
C GLU A 13 -13.64 -11.39 -0.19
N GLY A 14 -14.15 -10.67 0.80
CA GLY A 14 -15.38 -9.90 0.72
C GLY A 14 -15.20 -8.47 1.17
N PRO A 15 -14.53 -7.61 0.39
CA PRO A 15 -14.25 -6.24 0.83
C PRO A 15 -15.46 -5.44 1.25
N ALA A 16 -16.60 -5.58 0.56
CA ALA A 16 -17.81 -4.85 0.91
C ALA A 16 -18.30 -5.20 2.32
N LYS A 17 -18.25 -6.46 2.69
CA LYS A 17 -18.64 -6.90 4.04
C LYS A 17 -17.63 -6.49 5.08
N LEU A 18 -16.33 -6.50 4.74
CA LEU A 18 -15.29 -5.99 5.62
C LEU A 18 -15.47 -4.50 5.87
N ALA A 19 -15.83 -3.73 4.85
CA ALA A 19 -16.10 -2.32 5.01
C ALA A 19 -17.21 -2.08 6.04
N GLU A 20 -18.30 -2.84 5.96
CA GLU A 20 -19.38 -2.75 6.94
C GLU A 20 -18.89 -3.07 8.36
N PHE A 21 -18.07 -4.09 8.49
CA PHE A 21 -17.51 -4.49 9.79
C PHE A 21 -16.68 -3.37 10.42
N TYR A 22 -15.73 -2.83 9.65
CA TYR A 22 -14.84 -1.79 10.17
C TYR A 22 -15.57 -0.46 10.42
N GLN A 23 -16.54 -0.11 9.58
CA GLN A 23 -17.37 1.07 9.80
C GLN A 23 -18.17 0.94 11.10
N ALA A 24 -18.78 -0.22 11.32
CA ALA A 24 -19.58 -0.45 12.51
C ALA A 24 -18.72 -0.47 13.78
N LEU A 25 -17.56 -1.10 13.71
CA LEU A 25 -16.69 -1.27 14.87
C LEU A 25 -15.93 0.00 15.22
N LEU A 26 -15.36 0.68 14.23
CA LEU A 26 -14.39 1.74 14.43
C LEU A 26 -14.87 3.14 14.03
N GLY A 27 -16.05 3.22 13.43
CA GLY A 27 -16.57 4.50 12.98
C GLY A 27 -15.83 5.11 11.78
N TRP A 28 -15.03 4.31 11.10
CA TRP A 28 -14.34 4.78 9.90
C TRP A 28 -15.33 5.06 8.78
N GLN A 29 -14.99 6.01 7.92
CA GLN A 29 -15.73 6.24 6.70
C GLN A 29 -15.05 5.47 5.57
N ILE A 30 -15.80 4.56 4.94
CA ILE A 30 -15.26 3.69 3.88
C ILE A 30 -16.18 3.80 2.67
N ASP A 31 -15.64 4.27 1.55
CA ASP A 31 -16.38 4.50 0.32
C ASP A 31 -15.71 3.79 -0.85
N LYS A 32 -16.49 3.05 -1.63
CA LYS A 32 -15.96 2.40 -2.83
C LYS A 32 -15.61 3.43 -3.90
N ALA A 33 -14.41 3.33 -4.45
CA ALA A 33 -14.00 4.18 -5.55
C ALA A 33 -14.79 3.82 -6.82
N PRO A 34 -15.20 4.83 -7.60
CA PRO A 34 -15.97 4.57 -8.82
C PRO A 34 -15.19 3.71 -9.83
N GLY A 35 -15.83 2.68 -10.35
CA GLY A 35 -15.30 1.87 -11.44
C GLY A 35 -14.20 0.89 -11.10
N ILE A 36 -13.78 0.79 -9.85
CA ILE A 36 -12.75 -0.16 -9.42
C ILE A 36 -13.15 -0.83 -8.09
N ASP A 37 -12.59 -2.00 -7.86
CA ASP A 37 -12.82 -2.76 -6.63
C ASP A 37 -11.82 -2.35 -5.55
N TYR A 38 -11.89 -1.09 -5.17
CA TYR A 38 -11.07 -0.49 -4.14
C TYR A 38 -11.91 0.41 -3.27
N TRP A 39 -11.87 0.21 -1.97
CA TRP A 39 -12.61 0.99 -0.98
C TRP A 39 -11.63 1.90 -0.25
N ARG A 40 -11.90 3.20 -0.25
CA ARG A 40 -11.07 4.19 0.44
C ARG A 40 -11.48 4.29 1.88
N ILE A 41 -10.50 4.27 2.77
CA ILE A 41 -10.72 4.32 4.22
C ILE A 41 -10.25 5.67 4.75
N ASP A 42 -11.15 6.38 5.41
CA ASP A 42 -10.84 7.60 6.15
C ASP A 42 -10.98 7.28 7.64
N THR A 43 -9.86 7.32 8.37
CA THR A 43 -9.85 7.05 9.80
C THR A 43 -9.90 8.32 10.64
N GLY A 44 -9.77 9.49 10.02
CA GLY A 44 -9.64 10.77 10.71
C GLY A 44 -10.91 11.59 10.75
N THR A 45 -11.99 11.05 11.28
CA THR A 45 -13.25 11.77 11.41
C THR A 45 -13.29 12.65 12.67
N GLY A 46 -14.16 13.66 12.69
CA GLY A 46 -14.39 14.46 13.89
C GLY A 46 -13.24 15.36 14.30
N GLY A 47 -12.41 15.81 13.37
CA GLY A 47 -11.29 16.71 13.64
C GLY A 47 -10.01 16.01 14.03
N THR A 48 -10.01 14.68 14.15
CA THR A 48 -8.82 13.87 14.38
C THR A 48 -8.29 13.39 13.05
N ARG A 49 -6.98 13.52 12.83
CA ARG A 49 -6.36 13.01 11.62
C ARG A 49 -5.63 11.72 11.90
N GLY A 50 -6.11 10.64 11.30
CA GLY A 50 -5.42 9.37 11.30
C GLY A 50 -4.80 9.07 9.94
N ILE A 51 -4.12 7.94 9.85
CA ILE A 51 -3.61 7.44 8.59
C ILE A 51 -4.79 6.90 7.78
N GLY A 52 -4.89 7.31 6.52
CA GLY A 52 -5.89 6.78 5.60
C GLY A 52 -5.42 5.46 5.00
N GLY A 53 -6.35 4.75 4.39
CA GLY A 53 -6.03 3.47 3.81
C GLY A 53 -6.97 3.03 2.70
N GLY A 54 -6.80 1.79 2.30
CA GLY A 54 -7.62 1.14 1.30
C GLY A 54 -7.98 -0.27 1.71
N LEU A 55 -9.06 -0.75 1.14
CA LEU A 55 -9.55 -2.10 1.36
C LEU A 55 -9.84 -2.70 0.00
N MET A 56 -9.38 -3.93 -0.23
CA MET A 56 -9.47 -4.53 -1.55
C MET A 56 -9.43 -6.05 -1.47
N PHE A 57 -9.69 -6.69 -2.60
CA PHE A 57 -9.56 -8.15 -2.69
C PHE A 57 -8.12 -8.58 -2.44
N ARG A 58 -7.96 -9.77 -1.84
CA ARG A 58 -6.64 -10.35 -1.64
C ARG A 58 -5.93 -10.52 -2.96
N PRO A 59 -4.66 -10.11 -3.07
CA PRO A 59 -3.88 -10.41 -4.26
C PRO A 59 -3.65 -11.92 -4.37
N ILE A 60 -3.52 -12.40 -5.60
CA ILE A 60 -3.25 -13.82 -5.84
C ILE A 60 -1.95 -14.22 -5.17
N GLN A 61 -0.95 -13.36 -5.24
CA GLN A 61 0.33 -13.53 -4.58
C GLN A 61 0.65 -12.28 -3.78
N GLY A 62 1.27 -12.46 -2.62
CA GLY A 62 1.67 -11.34 -1.78
C GLY A 62 0.97 -11.36 -0.43
N PRO A 63 0.92 -10.20 0.23
CA PRO A 63 0.36 -10.10 1.58
C PRO A 63 -1.13 -10.45 1.61
N ARG A 64 -1.54 -11.11 2.70
CA ARG A 64 -2.93 -11.57 2.85
C ARG A 64 -3.61 -10.92 4.05
N SER A 65 -3.00 -9.95 4.68
CA SER A 65 -3.49 -9.27 5.86
C SER A 65 -3.33 -7.76 5.65
N TRP A 66 -3.00 -7.05 6.70
CA TRP A 66 -2.75 -5.62 6.60
C TRP A 66 -1.33 -5.37 6.09
N VAL A 67 -1.16 -4.33 5.28
CA VAL A 67 0.15 -3.86 4.82
C VAL A 67 0.27 -2.38 5.11
N HIS A 68 1.38 -1.99 5.75
CA HIS A 68 1.70 -0.60 6.02
C HIS A 68 2.57 -0.05 4.88
N TYR A 69 2.27 1.16 4.43
CA TYR A 69 3.01 1.84 3.40
C TYR A 69 3.85 2.95 4.03
N LEU A 70 5.13 2.95 3.72
CA LEU A 70 6.08 3.94 4.21
C LEU A 70 6.47 4.87 3.07
N HIS A 71 6.39 6.17 3.33
CA HIS A 71 6.81 7.19 2.38
C HIS A 71 8.34 7.22 2.29
N VAL A 72 8.89 7.14 1.08
CA VAL A 72 10.33 7.24 0.83
C VAL A 72 10.59 8.27 -0.26
N GLU A 73 11.76 8.90 -0.24
CA GLU A 73 12.15 9.88 -1.26
C GLU A 73 12.67 9.21 -2.52
N SER A 74 13.36 8.07 -2.39
CA SER A 74 13.86 7.30 -3.53
C SER A 74 13.56 5.83 -3.32
N LEU A 75 12.66 5.31 -4.12
CA LEU A 75 12.30 3.91 -4.07
C LEU A 75 13.49 3.01 -4.41
N ASP A 76 14.23 3.37 -5.46
CA ASP A 76 15.37 2.56 -5.91
C ASP A 76 16.47 2.49 -4.86
N GLN A 77 16.81 3.61 -4.23
CA GLN A 77 17.81 3.63 -3.17
C GLN A 77 17.35 2.87 -1.93
N THR A 78 16.06 2.97 -1.61
CA THR A 78 15.49 2.27 -0.46
C THR A 78 15.51 0.76 -0.68
N VAL A 79 15.13 0.29 -1.86
CA VAL A 79 15.21 -1.14 -2.20
C VAL A 79 16.64 -1.65 -2.05
N ALA A 80 17.61 -0.92 -2.61
CA ALA A 80 19.02 -1.29 -2.50
C ALA A 80 19.45 -1.39 -1.03
N ARG A 81 19.04 -0.43 -0.21
CA ARG A 81 19.37 -0.41 1.22
C ARG A 81 18.72 -1.55 1.99
N ILE A 82 17.46 -1.88 1.67
CA ILE A 82 16.77 -3.02 2.28
C ILE A 82 17.53 -4.31 2.01
N LEU A 83 17.98 -4.53 0.78
CA LEU A 83 18.74 -5.72 0.43
C LEU A 83 20.08 -5.78 1.17
N GLU A 84 20.78 -4.65 1.29
CA GLU A 84 22.02 -4.58 2.06
C GLU A 84 21.81 -4.96 3.54
N LEU A 85 20.68 -4.57 4.10
CA LEU A 85 20.36 -4.80 5.51
C LEU A 85 19.74 -6.18 5.78
N GLY A 86 19.69 -7.05 4.78
CA GLY A 86 19.22 -8.42 4.94
C GLY A 86 17.74 -8.63 4.66
N GLY A 87 17.06 -7.61 4.16
CA GLY A 87 15.67 -7.74 3.72
C GLY A 87 15.54 -8.34 2.33
N ALA A 88 14.34 -8.35 1.81
CA ALA A 88 14.05 -8.95 0.50
C ALA A 88 13.06 -8.10 -0.30
N LEU A 89 13.13 -8.23 -1.62
CA LEU A 89 12.16 -7.63 -2.54
C LEU A 89 11.09 -8.69 -2.83
N VAL A 90 9.83 -8.36 -2.53
CA VAL A 90 8.69 -9.25 -2.75
C VAL A 90 7.99 -8.92 -4.06
N ARG A 91 7.73 -7.64 -4.29
CA ARG A 91 7.16 -7.14 -5.53
C ARG A 91 7.99 -5.95 -6.00
N PRO A 92 8.51 -5.99 -7.26
CA PRO A 92 9.39 -4.94 -7.74
C PRO A 92 8.66 -3.61 -7.98
N LYS A 93 9.43 -2.58 -8.26
CA LYS A 93 8.95 -1.24 -8.58
C LYS A 93 7.78 -1.29 -9.53
N THR A 94 6.65 -0.76 -9.10
CA THR A 94 5.39 -0.78 -9.83
C THR A 94 4.82 0.63 -9.84
N ALA A 95 4.32 1.07 -10.99
CA ALA A 95 3.70 2.39 -11.11
C ALA A 95 2.25 2.35 -10.67
N VAL A 96 1.86 3.38 -9.89
CA VAL A 96 0.48 3.83 -9.84
C VAL A 96 0.45 5.04 -10.78
N PRO A 97 -0.13 4.93 -11.98
CA PRO A 97 0.04 5.95 -13.01
C PRO A 97 -0.30 7.36 -12.52
N LYS A 98 0.58 8.30 -12.82
CA LYS A 98 0.44 9.73 -12.48
C LYS A 98 0.38 10.01 -10.98
N THR A 99 0.73 9.04 -10.15
CA THR A 99 0.60 9.16 -8.69
C THR A 99 1.88 8.83 -7.96
N ALA A 100 2.42 7.62 -8.16
CA ALA A 100 3.55 7.16 -7.38
C ALA A 100 4.18 5.90 -7.95
N TRP A 101 5.35 5.57 -7.41
CA TRP A 101 5.98 4.25 -7.52
C TRP A 101 5.87 3.55 -6.18
N TYR A 102 5.65 2.25 -6.19
CA TYR A 102 5.71 1.46 -4.95
C TYR A 102 6.42 0.13 -5.18
N ALA A 103 6.86 -0.46 -4.10
CA ALA A 103 7.38 -1.82 -4.07
C ALA A 103 6.94 -2.49 -2.78
N VAL A 104 6.85 -3.82 -2.81
CA VAL A 104 6.56 -4.61 -1.62
C VAL A 104 7.84 -5.33 -1.22
N VAL A 105 8.19 -5.22 0.04
CA VAL A 105 9.46 -5.69 0.57
C VAL A 105 9.23 -6.46 1.86
N ALA A 106 10.29 -7.11 2.35
CA ALA A 106 10.25 -7.82 3.62
C ALA A 106 11.48 -7.45 4.45
N ASP A 107 11.30 -7.43 5.77
CA ASP A 107 12.41 -7.29 6.69
C ASP A 107 13.15 -8.63 6.85
N PRO A 108 14.27 -8.70 7.60
CA PRO A 108 15.02 -9.95 7.76
C PRO A 108 14.24 -11.10 8.41
N GLU A 109 13.15 -10.83 9.07
CA GLU A 109 12.28 -11.84 9.67
C GLU A 109 11.08 -12.20 8.78
N GLY A 110 11.00 -11.63 7.57
CA GLY A 110 9.92 -11.92 6.64
C GLY A 110 8.65 -11.10 6.83
N ASN A 111 8.69 -10.07 7.66
CA ASN A 111 7.54 -9.17 7.80
C ASN A 111 7.40 -8.29 6.56
N ILE A 112 6.22 -8.29 5.97
CA ILE A 112 5.92 -7.60 4.73
C ILE A 112 5.50 -6.16 4.99
N PHE A 113 6.06 -5.24 4.23
CA PHE A 113 5.59 -3.86 4.18
C PHE A 113 5.81 -3.30 2.77
N ALA A 114 5.27 -2.13 2.50
CA ALA A 114 5.42 -1.48 1.21
C ALA A 114 6.12 -0.14 1.36
N ILE A 115 6.85 0.25 0.32
CA ILE A 115 7.46 1.57 0.23
C ILE A 115 6.84 2.33 -0.93
N TRP A 116 6.68 3.63 -0.77
CA TRP A 116 5.89 4.48 -1.64
C TRP A 116 6.62 5.77 -1.93
N GLN A 117 6.88 6.05 -3.21
CA GLN A 117 7.50 7.28 -3.67
C GLN A 117 6.51 8.06 -4.51
N PRO A 118 6.01 9.21 -4.05
CA PRO A 118 5.14 10.06 -4.87
C PRO A 118 5.85 10.52 -6.14
N ASP A 119 5.18 10.40 -7.26
CA ASP A 119 5.71 10.83 -8.56
C ASP A 119 4.56 11.02 -9.54
N ALA A 120 4.23 12.27 -9.86
CA ALA A 120 3.15 12.60 -10.78
C ALA A 120 3.43 12.14 -12.22
N THR A 121 4.67 11.75 -12.52
CA THR A 121 5.07 11.26 -13.84
C THR A 121 5.18 9.74 -13.92
N ALA A 122 4.86 9.03 -12.83
CA ALA A 122 4.96 7.58 -12.81
C ALA A 122 4.06 6.95 -13.87
N MET A 123 4.64 6.04 -14.64
CA MET A 123 3.93 5.30 -15.68
C MET A 123 4.45 3.86 -15.67
N PRO A 124 3.62 2.88 -16.06
CA PRO A 124 4.08 1.51 -16.13
C PRO A 124 5.32 1.39 -17.01
N LEU A 125 6.30 0.61 -16.52
CA LEU A 125 7.49 0.33 -17.32
C LEU A 125 7.09 -0.49 -18.56
N PRO A 126 7.75 -0.28 -19.71
CA PRO A 126 7.48 -1.09 -20.89
C PRO A 126 7.75 -2.57 -20.58
N GLU A 127 6.91 -3.44 -21.11
CA GLU A 127 7.20 -4.86 -21.02
C GLU A 127 8.44 -5.17 -21.87
N PRO A 128 9.33 -6.05 -21.37
CA PRO A 128 10.49 -6.41 -22.17
C PRO A 128 10.06 -7.14 -23.46
N ASP A 129 10.70 -6.82 -24.55
CA ASP A 129 10.52 -7.56 -25.80
C ASP A 129 11.06 -8.98 -25.61
N ILE A 130 10.26 -9.93 -25.96
CA ILE A 130 10.65 -11.35 -25.87
C ILE A 130 11.13 -11.83 -27.23
#